data_ee727566c3ed846aea9c4de7439fa450
#
_entry.id   ee727566c3ed846aea9c4de7439fa450
#
_cell.length_a   1.000
_cell.length_b   1.000
_cell.length_c   1.000
_cell.angle_alpha   90.00
_cell.angle_beta   90.00
_cell.angle_gamma   90.00
#
_symmetry.space_group_name_H-M   'P 1'
#
loop_
_entity.id
_entity.type
_entity.pdbx_description
1 polymer ?
#
loop_
_entity_poly.entity_id
_entity_poly.type
_entity_poly.pdbx_seq_one_letter_code
_entity_poly.pdbx_strand_id
1 'polypeptide(L)'
;MQVTVAELRILVLEEQHSMDRAEGLAWARKADAFGTLTRLFARPRDEDFELTYKERRFQPFWHVACSAYYGYERQGQYQVALRGPEVQSVTIQGADYDAQNSSITLTGLEHCRESARAEFYVDALTGAKEAGLAEYANYPAQEATLQDLNAARTEGVIVVP
;
A
#
# COMPACT_ATOMS: atom_id res chain seq x y z
N MET A 1 21.62 -8.92 -7.24
CA MET A 1 20.18 -8.59 -7.03
C MET A 1 19.58 -8.35 -8.41
N GLN A 2 18.60 -9.14 -8.82
CA GLN A 2 17.94 -8.96 -10.10
C GLN A 2 16.64 -8.21 -9.85
N VAL A 3 16.48 -7.03 -10.45
CA VAL A 3 15.26 -6.23 -10.37
C VAL A 3 14.49 -6.44 -11.66
N THR A 4 13.30 -7.00 -11.55
CA THR A 4 12.37 -7.10 -12.69
C THR A 4 11.32 -6.00 -12.50
N VAL A 5 11.25 -5.08 -13.44
CA VAL A 5 10.21 -4.03 -13.46
C VAL A 5 9.01 -4.60 -14.19
N ALA A 6 7.84 -4.52 -13.54
CA ALA A 6 6.57 -4.90 -14.15
C ALA A 6 6.20 -3.92 -15.29
N GLU A 7 5.28 -4.37 -16.15
CA GLU A 7 4.73 -3.53 -17.20
C GLU A 7 4.00 -2.31 -16.60
N LEU A 8 4.29 -1.13 -17.15
CA LEU A 8 3.61 0.10 -16.77
C LEU A 8 2.21 0.13 -17.42
N ARG A 9 1.18 0.29 -16.61
CA ARG A 9 -0.20 0.47 -17.08
C ARG A 9 -0.77 1.78 -16.55
N ILE A 10 -1.58 2.44 -17.35
CA ILE A 10 -2.33 3.62 -16.96
C ILE A 10 -3.76 3.16 -16.69
N LEU A 11 -4.23 3.37 -15.47
CA LEU A 11 -5.59 3.07 -15.05
C LEU A 11 -6.30 4.37 -14.69
N VAL A 12 -7.49 4.56 -15.22
CA VAL A 12 -8.37 5.67 -14.86
C VAL A 12 -9.51 5.11 -14.03
N LEU A 13 -9.67 5.65 -12.82
CA LEU A 13 -10.77 5.27 -11.94
C LEU A 13 -12.08 5.78 -12.50
N GLU A 14 -13.12 4.96 -12.41
CA GLU A 14 -14.45 5.35 -12.83
C GLU A 14 -15.01 6.47 -11.93
N GLU A 15 -15.71 7.39 -12.55
CA GLU A 15 -16.33 8.51 -11.86
C GLU A 15 -17.46 8.01 -10.95
N GLN A 16 -17.35 8.25 -9.66
CA GLN A 16 -18.35 7.84 -8.67
C GLN A 16 -19.48 8.88 -8.50
N HIS A 17 -19.22 10.13 -8.89
CA HIS A 17 -20.18 11.23 -8.80
C HIS A 17 -20.12 12.08 -10.05
N SER A 18 -21.27 12.34 -10.64
CA SER A 18 -21.38 13.32 -11.72
C SER A 18 -21.02 14.74 -11.23
N MET A 19 -20.70 15.62 -12.17
CA MET A 19 -20.40 17.02 -11.88
C MET A 19 -21.53 17.71 -11.09
N ASP A 20 -22.79 17.47 -11.47
CA ASP A 20 -23.96 18.06 -10.78
C ASP A 20 -24.10 17.54 -9.35
N ARG A 21 -23.80 16.25 -9.13
CA ARG A 21 -23.80 15.67 -7.78
C ARG A 21 -22.68 16.24 -6.93
N ALA A 22 -21.49 16.42 -7.49
CA ALA A 22 -20.35 17.00 -6.80
C ALA A 22 -20.64 18.46 -6.42
N GLU A 23 -21.26 19.23 -7.32
CA GLU A 23 -21.72 20.59 -7.06
C GLU A 23 -22.77 20.62 -5.93
N GLY A 24 -23.77 19.74 -5.98
CA GLY A 24 -24.76 19.61 -4.91
C GLY A 24 -24.15 19.26 -3.55
N LEU A 25 -23.15 18.40 -3.50
CA LEU A 25 -22.42 18.06 -2.28
C LEU A 25 -21.60 19.25 -1.76
N ALA A 26 -20.92 19.98 -2.64
CA ALA A 26 -20.20 21.19 -2.28
C ALA A 26 -21.14 22.26 -1.72
N TRP A 27 -22.29 22.45 -2.39
CA TRP A 27 -23.32 23.38 -1.93
C TRP A 27 -23.88 23.01 -0.56
N ALA A 28 -24.14 21.73 -0.31
CA ALA A 28 -24.58 21.24 1.01
C ALA A 28 -23.55 21.50 2.12
N ARG A 29 -22.26 21.54 1.78
CA ARG A 29 -21.14 21.78 2.72
C ARG A 29 -20.62 23.21 2.70
N LYS A 30 -21.25 24.13 1.98
CA LYS A 30 -20.77 25.52 1.84
C LYS A 30 -20.47 26.22 3.17
N ALA A 31 -21.24 25.89 4.20
CA ALA A 31 -21.01 26.45 5.53
C ALA A 31 -19.67 25.99 6.18
N ASP A 32 -19.05 24.91 5.66
CA ASP A 32 -17.76 24.43 6.17
C ASP A 32 -16.60 25.37 5.79
N ALA A 33 -16.80 26.25 4.80
CA ALA A 33 -15.85 27.31 4.45
C ALA A 33 -15.67 28.34 5.58
N PHE A 34 -16.64 28.42 6.50
CA PHE A 34 -16.56 29.31 7.65
C PHE A 34 -16.05 28.56 8.88
N GLY A 35 -15.23 29.20 9.70
CA GLY A 35 -14.81 28.65 10.97
C GLY A 35 -15.99 28.42 11.93
N THR A 36 -15.79 27.52 12.91
CA THR A 36 -16.84 27.07 13.85
C THR A 36 -17.55 28.23 14.56
N LEU A 37 -16.83 29.28 14.91
CA LEU A 37 -17.41 30.47 15.57
C LEU A 37 -18.32 31.26 14.63
N THR A 38 -17.92 31.46 13.37
CA THR A 38 -18.72 32.18 12.36
C THR A 38 -20.02 31.44 12.06
N ARG A 39 -19.98 30.10 12.00
CA ARG A 39 -21.19 29.27 11.81
C ARG A 39 -22.21 29.44 12.93
N LEU A 40 -21.74 29.60 14.17
CA LEU A 40 -22.61 29.77 15.34
C LEU A 40 -23.24 31.17 15.41
N PHE A 41 -22.50 32.21 15.03
CA PHE A 41 -22.96 33.59 15.25
C PHE A 41 -23.55 34.26 14.01
N ALA A 42 -23.00 33.98 12.81
CA ALA A 42 -23.38 34.70 11.60
C ALA A 42 -24.52 34.04 10.80
N ARG A 43 -24.74 32.71 10.94
CA ARG A 43 -25.77 31.93 10.20
C ARG A 43 -25.89 32.37 8.73
N PRO A 44 -24.84 32.17 7.91
CA PRO A 44 -24.85 32.67 6.53
C PRO A 44 -26.03 32.08 5.75
N ARG A 45 -26.68 32.91 4.93
CA ARG A 45 -27.80 32.54 4.08
C ARG A 45 -27.32 32.01 2.74
N ASP A 46 -28.17 31.33 2.00
CA ASP A 46 -27.83 30.79 0.68
C ASP A 46 -27.40 31.88 -0.32
N GLU A 47 -27.98 33.06 -0.22
CA GLU A 47 -27.65 34.25 -1.03
C GLU A 47 -26.26 34.85 -0.75
N ASP A 48 -25.64 34.48 0.39
CA ASP A 48 -24.30 34.92 0.75
C ASP A 48 -23.19 34.08 0.09
N PHE A 49 -23.55 33.07 -0.70
CA PHE A 49 -22.61 32.15 -1.34
C PHE A 49 -22.70 32.26 -2.86
N GLU A 50 -21.58 32.29 -3.52
CA GLU A 50 -21.44 32.23 -4.95
C GLU A 50 -20.47 31.12 -5.34
N LEU A 51 -20.82 30.28 -6.32
CA LEU A 51 -19.92 29.31 -6.92
C LEU A 51 -19.04 30.01 -7.96
N THR A 52 -17.82 30.37 -7.58
CA THR A 52 -16.91 31.13 -8.44
C THR A 52 -16.10 30.27 -9.39
N TYR A 53 -15.89 28.99 -9.03
CA TYR A 53 -15.04 28.09 -9.81
C TYR A 53 -15.43 26.64 -9.60
N LYS A 54 -15.41 25.85 -10.67
CA LYS A 54 -15.48 24.40 -10.66
C LYS A 54 -14.60 23.80 -11.74
N GLU A 55 -13.94 22.71 -11.42
CA GLU A 55 -13.10 21.98 -12.39
C GLU A 55 -13.23 20.47 -12.22
N ARG A 56 -12.95 19.74 -13.28
CA ARG A 56 -12.73 18.30 -13.27
C ARG A 56 -11.27 18.05 -13.53
N ARG A 57 -10.64 17.26 -12.67
CA ARG A 57 -9.21 17.02 -12.73
C ARG A 57 -8.89 15.53 -12.58
N PHE A 58 -7.99 15.03 -13.39
CA PHE A 58 -7.30 13.77 -13.15
C PHE A 58 -6.03 14.04 -12.35
N GLN A 59 -6.01 13.55 -11.11
CA GLN A 59 -4.85 13.64 -10.23
C GLN A 59 -4.05 12.33 -10.35
N PRO A 60 -2.81 12.37 -10.84
CA PRO A 60 -2.01 11.17 -11.01
C PRO A 60 -1.43 10.70 -9.67
N PHE A 61 -1.43 9.37 -9.49
CA PHE A 61 -0.69 8.73 -8.41
C PHE A 61 -0.14 7.39 -8.87
N TRP A 62 0.91 6.92 -8.19
CA TRP A 62 1.50 5.63 -8.43
C TRP A 62 0.99 4.62 -7.40
N HIS A 63 0.48 3.51 -7.88
CA HIS A 63 0.29 2.32 -7.09
C HIS A 63 1.48 1.40 -7.33
N VAL A 64 2.25 1.12 -6.28
CA VAL A 64 3.46 0.32 -6.34
C VAL A 64 3.28 -0.91 -5.48
N ALA A 65 3.29 -2.08 -6.10
CA ALA A 65 3.32 -3.36 -5.42
C ALA A 65 4.66 -4.03 -5.72
N CYS A 66 5.38 -4.42 -4.68
CA CYS A 66 6.65 -5.11 -4.82
C CYS A 66 6.71 -6.37 -3.94
N SER A 67 7.44 -7.35 -4.42
CA SER A 67 7.76 -8.56 -3.67
C SER A 67 9.25 -8.83 -3.71
N ALA A 68 9.79 -9.25 -2.61
CA ALA A 68 11.18 -9.66 -2.49
C ALA A 68 11.27 -11.08 -1.96
N TYR A 69 12.21 -11.83 -2.49
CA TYR A 69 12.55 -13.16 -2.00
C TYR A 69 14.04 -13.14 -1.68
N TYR A 70 14.41 -13.59 -0.52
CA TYR A 70 15.80 -13.72 -0.13
C TYR A 70 16.05 -14.99 0.67
N GLY A 71 17.20 -15.59 0.42
CA GLY A 71 17.71 -16.72 1.17
C GLY A 71 18.86 -16.26 2.04
N TYR A 72 18.96 -16.81 3.24
CA TYR A 72 20.08 -16.63 4.14
C TYR A 72 20.35 -17.91 4.90
N GLU A 73 21.53 -17.97 5.50
CA GLU A 73 21.95 -19.07 6.33
C GLU A 73 22.21 -18.56 7.73
N ARG A 74 21.84 -19.37 8.71
CA ARG A 74 22.15 -19.09 10.10
C ARG A 74 22.49 -20.38 10.85
N GLN A 75 23.25 -20.27 11.91
CA GLN A 75 23.47 -21.40 12.82
C GLN A 75 22.25 -21.58 13.73
N GLY A 76 21.74 -22.79 13.77
CA GLY A 76 20.66 -23.22 14.65
C GLY A 76 21.16 -24.27 15.65
N GLN A 77 20.51 -24.31 16.82
CA GLN A 77 20.73 -25.36 17.81
C GLN A 77 19.43 -26.16 17.99
N TYR A 78 19.56 -27.49 17.98
CA TYR A 78 18.44 -28.40 18.06
C TYR A 78 18.61 -29.32 19.23
N GLN A 79 17.66 -29.38 20.14
CA GLN A 79 17.62 -30.34 21.22
C GLN A 79 16.87 -31.60 20.77
N VAL A 80 17.54 -32.73 20.83
CA VAL A 80 16.98 -34.04 20.48
C VAL A 80 16.85 -34.86 21.75
N ALA A 81 15.60 -35.19 22.12
CA ALA A 81 15.34 -36.03 23.28
C ALA A 81 15.79 -37.46 23.06
N LEU A 82 16.39 -38.04 24.08
CA LEU A 82 16.86 -39.44 24.10
C LEU A 82 15.77 -40.34 24.69
N ARG A 83 15.77 -41.62 24.27
CA ARG A 83 14.71 -42.56 24.64
C ARG A 83 14.79 -43.11 26.05
N GLY A 84 15.91 -42.95 26.72
CA GLY A 84 16.08 -43.50 28.07
C GLY A 84 17.10 -42.68 28.87
N PRO A 85 16.95 -42.64 30.21
CA PRO A 85 17.87 -41.91 31.07
C PRO A 85 19.25 -42.56 31.18
N GLU A 86 19.41 -43.82 30.73
CA GLU A 86 20.66 -44.58 30.74
C GLU A 86 21.58 -44.20 29.57
N VAL A 87 21.11 -43.47 28.56
CA VAL A 87 21.91 -43.05 27.41
C VAL A 87 22.85 -41.92 27.83
N GLN A 88 24.16 -42.16 27.76
CA GLN A 88 25.19 -41.19 28.14
C GLN A 88 25.74 -40.39 26.97
N SER A 89 25.77 -40.99 25.78
CA SER A 89 26.20 -40.30 24.55
C SER A 89 25.57 -40.93 23.32
N VAL A 90 25.55 -40.15 22.21
CA VAL A 90 25.08 -40.62 20.90
C VAL A 90 26.11 -40.24 19.84
N THR A 91 26.50 -41.19 19.02
CA THR A 91 27.39 -40.96 17.87
C THR A 91 26.52 -40.68 16.62
N ILE A 92 26.66 -39.50 16.02
CA ILE A 92 25.97 -39.14 14.78
C ILE A 92 27.03 -38.77 13.73
N GLN A 93 27.04 -39.52 12.63
CA GLN A 93 27.98 -39.31 11.52
C GLN A 93 29.46 -39.26 11.96
N GLY A 94 29.80 -40.03 13.00
CA GLY A 94 31.18 -40.12 13.51
C GLY A 94 31.54 -39.03 14.53
N ALA A 95 30.64 -38.17 14.93
CA ALA A 95 30.81 -37.20 16.01
C ALA A 95 30.02 -37.65 17.24
N ASP A 96 30.66 -37.59 18.42
CA ASP A 96 30.06 -37.97 19.70
C ASP A 96 29.41 -36.73 20.35
N TYR A 97 28.20 -36.94 20.84
CA TYR A 97 27.42 -35.92 21.55
C TYR A 97 27.05 -36.45 22.93
N ASP A 98 27.49 -35.76 23.95
CA ASP A 98 27.17 -36.12 25.34
C ASP A 98 25.70 -35.76 25.66
N ALA A 99 25.06 -36.70 26.37
CA ALA A 99 23.69 -36.49 26.82
C ALA A 99 23.65 -35.54 28.03
N GLN A 100 22.79 -34.53 27.94
CA GLN A 100 22.48 -33.63 29.04
C GLN A 100 20.97 -33.63 29.28
N ASN A 101 20.56 -33.97 30.50
CA ASN A 101 19.13 -34.03 30.86
C ASN A 101 18.28 -34.84 29.87
N SER A 102 18.77 -36.05 29.53
CA SER A 102 18.13 -36.95 28.54
C SER A 102 17.94 -36.32 27.14
N SER A 103 18.80 -35.41 26.76
CA SER A 103 18.84 -34.81 25.43
C SER A 103 20.26 -34.54 24.94
N ILE A 104 20.44 -34.45 23.63
CA ILE A 104 21.67 -33.96 23.01
C ILE A 104 21.39 -32.67 22.29
N THR A 105 22.38 -31.78 22.18
CA THR A 105 22.28 -30.54 21.39
C THR A 105 23.06 -30.70 20.10
N LEU A 106 22.38 -30.57 18.98
CA LEU A 106 22.98 -30.54 17.65
C LEU A 106 23.08 -29.10 17.16
N THR A 107 24.21 -28.74 16.59
CA THR A 107 24.37 -27.48 15.87
C THR A 107 24.31 -27.76 14.38
N GLY A 108 23.48 -27.04 13.68
CA GLY A 108 23.29 -27.18 12.24
C GLY A 108 23.25 -25.82 11.53
N LEU A 109 23.47 -25.87 10.23
CA LEU A 109 23.27 -24.69 9.35
C LEU A 109 21.86 -24.73 8.80
N GLU A 110 21.06 -23.73 9.14
CA GLU A 110 19.72 -23.57 8.63
C GLU A 110 19.75 -22.76 7.32
N HIS A 111 19.19 -23.35 6.26
CA HIS A 111 18.95 -22.63 5.00
C HIS A 111 17.55 -22.02 5.03
N CYS A 112 17.48 -20.74 5.25
CA CYS A 112 16.23 -20.01 5.41
C CYS A 112 15.85 -19.31 4.10
N ARG A 113 14.55 -19.26 3.85
CA ARG A 113 13.99 -18.45 2.75
C ARG A 113 12.85 -17.62 3.30
N GLU A 114 12.90 -16.33 3.06
CA GLU A 114 11.84 -15.41 3.42
C GLU A 114 11.30 -14.69 2.19
N SER A 115 10.04 -14.29 2.28
CA SER A 115 9.38 -13.42 1.30
C SER A 115 8.83 -12.20 2.01
N ALA A 116 9.03 -11.04 1.42
CA ALA A 116 8.44 -9.78 1.86
C ALA A 116 7.59 -9.21 0.72
N ARG A 117 6.46 -8.61 1.08
CA ARG A 117 5.63 -7.84 0.15
C ARG A 117 5.41 -6.47 0.73
N ALA A 118 5.44 -5.48 -0.14
CA ALA A 118 5.10 -4.11 0.21
C ALA A 118 4.20 -3.53 -0.88
N GLU A 119 3.20 -2.77 -0.45
CA GLU A 119 2.27 -2.08 -1.33
C GLU A 119 2.12 -0.66 -0.79
N PHE A 120 2.21 0.32 -1.67
CA PHE A 120 2.10 1.71 -1.27
C PHE A 120 1.67 2.58 -2.45
N TYR A 121 1.14 3.74 -2.12
CA TYR A 121 0.66 4.74 -3.05
C TYR A 121 1.52 6.00 -2.89
N VAL A 122 1.85 6.61 -4.02
CA VAL A 122 2.70 7.80 -4.08
C VAL A 122 2.01 8.83 -4.95
N ASP A 123 1.80 10.01 -4.43
CA ASP A 123 1.37 11.16 -5.22
C ASP A 123 2.42 11.44 -6.29
N ALA A 124 2.01 11.46 -7.57
CA ALA A 124 2.95 11.56 -8.68
C ALA A 124 3.55 12.97 -8.84
N LEU A 125 2.94 13.98 -8.24
CA LEU A 125 3.43 15.36 -8.29
C LEU A 125 4.45 15.65 -7.20
N THR A 126 4.14 15.21 -5.98
CA THR A 126 4.95 15.53 -4.80
C THR A 126 5.97 14.47 -4.46
N GLY A 127 5.75 13.23 -4.92
CA GLY A 127 6.53 12.06 -4.53
C GLY A 127 6.24 11.60 -3.09
N ALA A 128 5.26 12.20 -2.42
CA ALA A 128 4.89 11.84 -1.06
C ALA A 128 4.12 10.52 -1.03
N LYS A 129 4.38 9.72 0.01
CA LYS A 129 3.59 8.51 0.28
C LYS A 129 2.27 8.91 0.92
N GLU A 130 1.15 8.53 0.26
CA GLU A 130 -0.19 8.92 0.64
C GLU A 130 -1.04 7.68 0.99
N ALA A 131 -1.27 7.46 2.29
CA ALA A 131 -2.06 6.33 2.76
C ALA A 131 -3.54 6.43 2.36
N GLY A 132 -4.08 7.64 2.25
CA GLY A 132 -5.48 7.89 1.86
C GLY A 132 -5.81 7.43 0.45
N LEU A 133 -4.82 7.29 -0.43
CA LEU A 133 -5.02 6.79 -1.79
C LEU A 133 -5.35 5.28 -1.84
N ALA A 134 -5.06 4.54 -0.77
CA ALA A 134 -5.34 3.11 -0.69
C ALA A 134 -6.85 2.79 -0.80
N GLU A 135 -7.72 3.71 -0.40
CA GLU A 135 -9.17 3.54 -0.51
C GLU A 135 -9.63 3.46 -1.98
N TYR A 136 -8.91 4.13 -2.89
CA TYR A 136 -9.23 4.14 -4.31
C TYR A 136 -8.82 2.86 -5.04
N ALA A 137 -7.96 2.03 -4.46
CA ALA A 137 -7.52 0.77 -5.06
C ALA A 137 -8.66 -0.21 -5.36
N ASN A 138 -9.77 -0.09 -4.62
CA ASN A 138 -10.94 -0.95 -4.77
C ASN A 138 -12.01 -0.38 -5.70
N TYR A 139 -11.82 0.84 -6.21
CA TYR A 139 -12.77 1.40 -7.18
C TYR A 139 -12.58 0.77 -8.55
N PRO A 140 -13.68 0.62 -9.32
CA PRO A 140 -13.59 0.22 -10.71
C PRO A 140 -12.66 1.15 -11.49
N ALA A 141 -11.80 0.54 -12.30
CA ALA A 141 -10.82 1.26 -13.09
C ALA A 141 -10.81 0.72 -14.52
N GLN A 142 -10.60 1.59 -15.48
CA GLN A 142 -10.44 1.25 -16.89
C GLN A 142 -9.01 1.50 -17.32
N GLU A 143 -8.47 0.62 -18.13
CA GLU A 143 -7.17 0.83 -18.74
C GLU A 143 -7.29 1.94 -19.81
N ALA A 144 -6.40 2.91 -19.74
CA ALA A 144 -6.40 4.07 -20.62
C ALA A 144 -5.05 4.22 -21.32
N THR A 145 -5.08 4.86 -22.46
CA THR A 145 -3.89 5.25 -23.22
C THR A 145 -3.61 6.75 -23.06
N LEU A 146 -2.43 7.17 -23.46
CA LEU A 146 -2.11 8.61 -23.52
C LEU A 146 -3.04 9.37 -24.49
N GLN A 147 -3.56 8.68 -25.51
CA GLN A 147 -4.53 9.27 -26.42
C GLN A 147 -5.86 9.56 -25.73
N ASP A 148 -6.33 8.64 -24.89
CA ASP A 148 -7.57 8.82 -24.11
C ASP A 148 -7.45 10.00 -23.15
N LEU A 149 -6.31 10.15 -22.47
CA LEU A 149 -6.04 11.28 -21.60
C LEU A 149 -5.99 12.62 -22.38
N ASN A 150 -5.40 12.63 -23.58
CA ASN A 150 -5.37 13.81 -24.43
C ASN A 150 -6.77 14.16 -24.96
N ALA A 151 -7.60 13.18 -25.29
CA ALA A 151 -9.00 13.39 -25.66
C ALA A 151 -9.78 14.03 -24.50
N ALA A 152 -9.68 13.50 -23.30
CA ALA A 152 -10.31 14.06 -22.11
C ALA A 152 -9.87 15.52 -21.86
N ARG A 153 -8.60 15.84 -22.10
CA ARG A 153 -8.08 17.21 -22.00
C ARG A 153 -8.75 18.16 -23.00
N THR A 154 -9.05 17.68 -24.20
CA THR A 154 -9.76 18.46 -25.21
C THR A 154 -11.21 18.73 -24.82
N GLU A 155 -11.81 17.84 -24.04
CA GLU A 155 -13.15 17.99 -23.45
C GLU A 155 -13.20 18.87 -22.19
N GLY A 156 -12.09 19.50 -21.82
CA GLY A 156 -12.00 20.44 -20.70
C GLY A 156 -11.64 19.80 -19.36
N VAL A 157 -11.21 18.54 -19.35
CA VAL A 157 -10.67 17.91 -18.15
C VAL A 157 -9.23 18.36 -17.95
N ILE A 158 -8.88 18.80 -16.75
CA ILE A 158 -7.49 19.11 -16.40
C ILE A 158 -6.75 17.79 -16.16
N VAL A 159 -5.82 17.48 -17.04
CA VAL A 159 -4.90 16.35 -16.86
C VAL A 159 -3.60 16.90 -16.30
N VAL A 160 -3.32 16.57 -15.05
CA VAL A 160 -2.08 16.96 -14.38
C VAL A 160 -0.98 16.06 -14.90
N PRO A 161 0.13 16.63 -15.40
CA PRO A 161 1.22 15.86 -16.01
C PRO A 161 1.98 15.00 -14.99
#